data_c60f5a467095f61e9c2a3c155f87eb9f
#
_entry.id   c60f5a467095f61e9c2a3c155f87eb9f
#
_cell.length_a   1.000
_cell.length_b   1.000
_cell.length_c   1.000
_cell.angle_alpha   90.00
_cell.angle_beta   90.00
_cell.angle_gamma   90.00
#
_symmetry.space_group_name_H-M   'P 1'
#
loop_
_entity.id
_entity.type
_entity.pdbx_description
1 polymer ?
#
loop_
_entity_poly.entity_id
_entity_poly.type
_entity_poly.pdbx_seq_one_letter_code
_entity_poly.pdbx_strand_id
1 'polypeptide(L)'
;SYDKWQSYGQSKTAASLLAVDLDSKMKDEGIRALAVHPGGIFTPLQRHLQQEEMVALGWLNEDGELSEMAAAGFKSATQGASTTLWCATNPKLNGIGGVYCENCDVAERQDDGPNARYVGVADWAIDTDEASRLWEETEKTLALL
;
A
#
# COMPACT_ATOMS: atom_id res chain seq x y z
N SER A 1 22.22 2.43 9.43
CA SER A 1 21.95 1.03 9.82
C SER A 1 20.68 0.58 9.11
N TYR A 2 20.62 -0.65 8.65
CA TYR A 2 19.43 -1.23 8.03
C TYR A 2 18.32 -1.43 9.08
N ASP A 3 17.13 -0.92 8.78
CA ASP A 3 15.90 -1.21 9.51
C ASP A 3 14.87 -1.80 8.55
N LYS A 4 14.39 -3.00 8.84
CA LYS A 4 13.50 -3.74 7.93
C LYS A 4 12.14 -3.08 7.78
N TRP A 5 11.60 -2.46 8.84
CA TRP A 5 10.30 -1.81 8.77
C TRP A 5 10.36 -0.50 8.02
N GLN A 6 11.45 0.26 8.22
CA GLN A 6 11.69 1.47 7.43
C GLN A 6 11.87 1.13 5.95
N SER A 7 12.68 0.11 5.64
CA SER A 7 12.90 -0.34 4.25
C SER A 7 11.62 -0.85 3.60
N TYR A 8 10.79 -1.58 4.36
CA TYR A 8 9.48 -2.02 3.90
C TYR A 8 8.57 -0.81 3.60
N GLY A 9 8.45 0.14 4.52
CA GLY A 9 7.67 1.37 4.32
C GLY A 9 8.13 2.15 3.08
N GLN A 10 9.43 2.35 2.92
CA GLN A 10 10.01 3.01 1.74
C GLN A 10 9.63 2.30 0.44
N SER A 11 9.69 0.96 0.41
CA SER A 11 9.32 0.18 -0.77
C SER A 11 7.83 0.33 -1.13
N LYS A 12 6.96 0.46 -0.13
CA LYS A 12 5.52 0.67 -0.35
C LYS A 12 5.21 2.08 -0.78
N THR A 13 5.90 3.08 -0.23
CA THR A 13 5.83 4.46 -0.73
C THR A 13 6.27 4.54 -2.19
N ALA A 14 7.38 3.89 -2.54
CA ALA A 14 7.86 3.86 -3.92
C ALA A 14 6.82 3.24 -4.88
N ALA A 15 6.10 2.19 -4.45
CA ALA A 15 5.03 1.60 -5.25
C ALA A 15 3.84 2.56 -5.46
N SER A 16 3.50 3.38 -4.46
CA SER A 16 2.46 4.41 -4.59
C SER A 16 2.89 5.52 -5.55
N LEU A 17 4.10 6.05 -5.39
CA LEU A 17 4.67 7.08 -6.26
C LEU A 17 4.81 6.58 -7.71
N LEU A 18 5.18 5.31 -7.91
CA LEU A 18 5.22 4.68 -9.23
C LEU A 18 3.85 4.74 -9.92
N ALA A 19 2.77 4.45 -9.20
CA ALA A 19 1.42 4.53 -9.75
C ALA A 19 1.05 5.97 -10.15
N VAL A 20 1.44 6.96 -9.34
CA VAL A 20 1.20 8.40 -9.62
C VAL A 20 1.89 8.83 -10.92
N ASP A 21 3.18 8.54 -11.07
CA ASP A 21 3.94 8.98 -12.24
C ASP A 21 3.56 8.17 -13.49
N LEU A 22 3.33 6.87 -13.36
CA LEU A 22 2.87 6.03 -14.45
C LEU A 22 1.52 6.51 -15.00
N ASP A 23 0.57 6.85 -14.13
CA ASP A 23 -0.71 7.42 -14.56
C ASP A 23 -0.51 8.74 -15.30
N SER A 24 0.31 9.63 -14.77
CA SER A 24 0.62 10.92 -15.40
C SER A 24 1.18 10.76 -16.81
N LYS A 25 2.04 9.79 -17.03
CA LYS A 25 2.70 9.53 -18.32
C LYS A 25 1.80 8.80 -19.33
N MET A 26 0.88 7.94 -18.86
CA MET A 26 0.19 6.99 -19.70
C MET A 26 -1.33 7.25 -19.86
N LYS A 27 -1.86 8.23 -19.13
CA LYS A 27 -3.30 8.55 -19.18
C LYS A 27 -3.81 8.92 -20.57
N ASP A 28 -2.99 9.60 -21.36
CA ASP A 28 -3.34 10.02 -22.71
C ASP A 28 -3.33 8.84 -23.70
N GLU A 29 -2.65 7.76 -23.36
CA GLU A 29 -2.67 6.47 -24.06
C GLU A 29 -3.83 5.55 -23.60
N GLY A 30 -4.70 6.06 -22.73
CA GLY A 30 -5.83 5.31 -22.18
C GLY A 30 -5.46 4.32 -21.07
N ILE A 31 -4.24 4.38 -20.53
CA ILE A 31 -3.77 3.55 -19.40
C ILE A 31 -3.88 4.34 -18.11
N ARG A 32 -4.54 3.75 -17.13
CA ARG A 32 -4.65 4.33 -15.78
C ARG A 32 -3.90 3.47 -14.77
N ALA A 33 -3.23 4.11 -13.83
CA ALA A 33 -2.50 3.44 -12.77
C ALA A 33 -3.04 3.85 -11.39
N LEU A 34 -3.15 2.88 -10.49
CA LEU A 34 -3.73 3.04 -9.15
C LEU A 34 -2.86 2.29 -8.15
N ALA A 35 -2.58 2.90 -7.01
CA ALA A 35 -1.97 2.21 -5.88
C ALA A 35 -3.06 1.59 -5.00
N VAL A 36 -2.84 0.36 -4.52
CA VAL A 36 -3.85 -0.39 -3.77
C VAL A 36 -3.31 -0.84 -2.42
N HIS A 37 -4.05 -0.53 -1.37
CA HIS A 37 -3.87 -1.11 -0.04
C HIS A 37 -4.93 -2.20 0.21
N PRO A 38 -4.52 -3.47 0.32
CA PRO A 38 -5.47 -4.58 0.48
C PRO A 38 -6.01 -4.71 1.91
N GLY A 39 -5.46 -3.96 2.86
CA GLY A 39 -5.71 -4.13 4.29
C GLY A 39 -4.70 -5.05 4.96
N GLY A 40 -4.81 -5.20 6.28
CA GLY A 40 -4.08 -6.21 7.03
C GLY A 40 -4.67 -7.60 6.76
N ILE A 41 -3.85 -8.53 6.32
CA ILE A 41 -4.26 -9.89 6.01
C ILE A 41 -3.20 -10.84 6.55
N PHE A 42 -3.61 -11.85 7.31
CA PHE A 42 -2.68 -12.89 7.73
C PHE A 42 -2.48 -13.89 6.59
N THR A 43 -1.27 -13.93 6.06
CA THR A 43 -0.91 -14.72 4.86
C THR A 43 0.45 -15.38 5.05
N PRO A 44 0.88 -16.31 4.17
CA PRO A 44 2.22 -16.83 4.22
C PRO A 44 3.36 -15.79 4.10
N LEU A 45 3.05 -14.52 3.86
CA LEU A 45 4.04 -13.44 3.88
C LEU A 45 4.69 -13.29 5.27
N GLN A 46 3.92 -13.52 6.35
CA GLN A 46 4.40 -13.45 7.72
C GLN A 46 5.41 -14.54 8.10
N ARG A 47 5.65 -15.56 7.25
CA ARG A 47 6.66 -16.61 7.48
C ARG A 47 8.08 -16.09 7.73
N HIS A 48 8.35 -14.85 7.38
CA HIS A 48 9.64 -14.19 7.57
C HIS A 48 9.77 -13.47 8.92
N LEU A 49 8.69 -13.41 9.71
CA LEU A 49 8.65 -12.83 11.04
C LEU A 49 8.78 -13.93 12.09
N GLN A 50 9.52 -13.65 13.16
CA GLN A 50 9.58 -14.54 14.31
C GLN A 50 8.27 -14.41 15.13
N GLN A 51 7.90 -15.48 15.85
CA GLN A 51 6.66 -15.47 16.64
C GLN A 51 6.68 -14.36 17.69
N GLU A 52 7.82 -14.17 18.38
CA GLU A 52 8.00 -13.14 19.39
C GLU A 52 7.77 -11.73 18.84
N GLU A 53 8.16 -11.52 17.59
CA GLU A 53 7.92 -10.24 16.91
C GLU A 53 6.44 -10.04 16.58
N MET A 54 5.75 -11.10 16.12
CA MET A 54 4.30 -11.04 15.86
C MET A 54 3.50 -10.84 17.16
N VAL A 55 3.97 -11.39 18.27
CA VAL A 55 3.40 -11.14 19.61
C VAL A 55 3.64 -9.69 20.03
N ALA A 56 4.84 -9.17 19.84
CA ALA A 56 5.17 -7.77 20.16
C ALA A 56 4.38 -6.77 19.32
N LEU A 57 4.02 -7.13 18.08
CA LEU A 57 3.13 -6.36 17.20
C LEU A 57 1.64 -6.49 17.57
N GLY A 58 1.30 -7.37 18.50
CA GLY A 58 -0.06 -7.65 18.92
C GLY A 58 -0.86 -8.48 17.89
N TRP A 59 -0.20 -9.13 16.93
CA TRP A 59 -0.87 -9.97 15.93
C TRP A 59 -1.16 -11.38 16.43
N LEU A 60 -0.26 -11.91 17.27
CA LEU A 60 -0.44 -13.19 17.94
C LEU A 60 -0.51 -12.99 19.46
N ASN A 61 -1.13 -13.93 20.13
CA ASN A 61 -1.02 -14.11 21.58
C ASN A 61 0.23 -14.95 21.93
N GLU A 62 0.49 -15.16 23.22
CA GLU A 62 1.65 -15.94 23.70
C GLU A 62 1.60 -17.41 23.26
N ASP A 63 0.41 -17.94 23.00
CA ASP A 63 0.19 -19.31 22.51
C ASP A 63 0.43 -19.44 21.00
N GLY A 64 0.68 -18.34 20.28
CA GLY A 64 0.92 -18.31 18.84
C GLY A 64 -0.37 -18.30 17.99
N GLU A 65 -1.52 -18.06 18.60
CA GLU A 65 -2.80 -17.89 17.93
C GLU A 65 -3.05 -16.41 17.60
N LEU A 66 -3.95 -16.13 16.65
CA LEU A 66 -4.35 -14.75 16.35
C LEU A 66 -4.90 -14.07 17.60
N SER A 67 -4.38 -12.89 17.92
CA SER A 67 -4.93 -12.06 18.99
C SER A 67 -6.35 -11.60 18.66
N GLU A 68 -7.12 -11.22 19.67
CA GLU A 68 -8.47 -10.66 19.47
C GLU A 68 -8.44 -9.41 18.59
N MET A 69 -7.42 -8.57 18.76
CA MET A 69 -7.20 -7.37 17.95
C MET A 69 -6.96 -7.73 16.48
N ALA A 70 -6.10 -8.71 16.22
CA ALA A 70 -5.80 -9.15 14.87
C ALA A 70 -7.01 -9.87 14.24
N ALA A 71 -7.72 -10.69 14.99
CA ALA A 71 -8.93 -11.37 14.52
C ALA A 71 -10.06 -10.38 14.16
N ALA A 72 -10.16 -9.27 14.87
CA ALA A 72 -11.13 -8.21 14.58
C ALA A 72 -10.71 -7.29 13.42
N GLY A 73 -9.40 -7.05 13.26
CA GLY A 73 -8.86 -6.07 12.31
C GLY A 73 -8.38 -6.66 10.98
N PHE A 74 -7.97 -7.92 10.95
CA PHE A 74 -7.46 -8.54 9.73
C PHE A 74 -8.59 -9.01 8.83
N LYS A 75 -8.37 -8.84 7.54
CA LYS A 75 -9.27 -9.28 6.48
C LYS A 75 -8.95 -10.73 6.08
N SER A 76 -9.95 -11.44 5.59
CA SER A 76 -9.72 -12.68 4.86
C SER A 76 -9.01 -12.40 3.52
N ALA A 77 -8.43 -13.42 2.89
CA ALA A 77 -7.78 -13.28 1.57
C ALA A 77 -8.76 -12.75 0.51
N THR A 78 -10.02 -13.18 0.54
CA THR A 78 -11.06 -12.70 -0.39
C THR A 78 -11.43 -11.24 -0.14
N GLN A 79 -11.53 -10.83 1.11
CA GLN A 79 -11.73 -9.42 1.46
C GLN A 79 -10.52 -8.55 1.05
N GLY A 80 -9.29 -9.08 1.19
CA GLY A 80 -8.07 -8.41 0.75
C GLY A 80 -8.02 -8.19 -0.77
N ALA A 81 -8.56 -9.12 -1.55
CA ALA A 81 -8.64 -8.99 -3.00
C ALA A 81 -9.70 -7.97 -3.47
N SER A 82 -10.66 -7.61 -2.62
CA SER A 82 -11.81 -6.79 -3.01
C SER A 82 -11.42 -5.42 -3.57
N THR A 83 -10.47 -4.72 -2.93
CA THR A 83 -10.03 -3.39 -3.39
C THR A 83 -9.34 -3.49 -4.75
N THR A 84 -8.52 -4.51 -4.99
CA THR A 84 -7.88 -4.75 -6.30
C THR A 84 -8.92 -4.97 -7.39
N LEU A 85 -9.93 -5.82 -7.13
CA LEU A 85 -11.03 -6.06 -8.07
C LEU A 85 -11.85 -4.79 -8.30
N TRP A 86 -12.13 -4.04 -7.24
CA TRP A 86 -12.84 -2.78 -7.33
C TRP A 86 -12.08 -1.77 -8.20
N CYS A 87 -10.78 -1.63 -8.02
CA CYS A 87 -9.92 -0.78 -8.85
C CYS A 87 -9.94 -1.19 -10.33
N ALA A 88 -9.97 -2.49 -10.61
CA ALA A 88 -9.95 -3.01 -11.97
C ALA A 88 -11.29 -2.94 -12.70
N THR A 89 -12.42 -2.86 -11.99
CA THR A 89 -13.73 -3.09 -12.59
C THR A 89 -14.79 -2.03 -12.30
N ASN A 90 -14.55 -1.14 -11.33
CA ASN A 90 -15.58 -0.20 -10.91
C ASN A 90 -15.66 1.00 -11.88
N PRO A 91 -16.84 1.26 -12.50
CA PRO A 91 -17.00 2.37 -13.44
C PRO A 91 -16.82 3.76 -12.80
N LYS A 92 -16.89 3.89 -11.48
CA LYS A 92 -16.59 5.15 -10.79
C LYS A 92 -15.14 5.60 -11.01
N LEU A 93 -14.23 4.67 -11.34
CA LEU A 93 -12.83 4.96 -11.62
C LEU A 93 -12.54 5.28 -13.09
N ASN A 94 -13.55 5.32 -13.95
CA ASN A 94 -13.35 5.71 -15.33
C ASN A 94 -12.75 7.12 -15.42
N GLY A 95 -11.56 7.23 -16.01
CA GLY A 95 -10.83 8.49 -16.11
C GLY A 95 -10.07 8.91 -14.83
N ILE A 96 -10.14 8.14 -13.75
CA ILE A 96 -9.41 8.39 -12.50
C ILE A 96 -8.18 7.51 -12.43
N GLY A 97 -7.04 8.07 -12.06
CA GLY A 97 -5.79 7.37 -11.80
C GLY A 97 -4.80 8.25 -11.06
N GLY A 98 -3.63 7.73 -10.76
CA GLY A 98 -2.65 8.41 -9.92
C GLY A 98 -3.11 8.54 -8.45
N VAL A 99 -4.06 7.72 -8.02
CA VAL A 99 -4.65 7.76 -6.68
C VAL A 99 -4.33 6.49 -5.90
N TYR A 100 -4.40 6.61 -4.59
CA TYR A 100 -4.29 5.50 -3.65
C TYR A 100 -5.68 5.02 -3.26
N CYS A 101 -5.90 3.72 -3.28
CA CYS A 101 -7.20 3.08 -3.04
C CYS A 101 -7.12 2.11 -1.86
N GLU A 102 -8.10 2.19 -0.98
CA GLU A 102 -8.28 1.27 0.14
C GLU A 102 -9.78 1.03 0.39
N ASN A 103 -10.11 -0.09 0.99
CA ASN A 103 -11.48 -0.41 1.41
C ASN A 103 -12.56 -0.23 0.30
N CYS A 104 -12.19 -0.52 -0.96
CA CYS A 104 -13.02 -0.33 -2.14
C CYS A 104 -13.45 1.14 -2.36
N ASP A 105 -12.57 2.07 -2.06
CA ASP A 105 -12.75 3.49 -2.34
C ASP A 105 -11.39 4.17 -2.63
N VAL A 106 -11.42 5.41 -3.12
CA VAL A 106 -10.24 6.27 -3.16
C VAL A 106 -9.96 6.75 -1.74
N ALA A 107 -8.74 6.56 -1.28
CA ALA A 107 -8.36 6.91 0.08
C ALA A 107 -8.40 8.43 0.30
N GLU A 108 -8.88 8.83 1.46
CA GLU A 108 -8.78 10.19 1.92
C GLU A 108 -7.35 10.54 2.32
N ARG A 109 -7.03 11.82 2.39
CA ARG A 109 -5.76 12.27 2.96
C ARG A 109 -5.69 11.91 4.42
N GLN A 110 -4.54 11.38 4.81
CA GLN A 110 -4.27 11.05 6.21
C GLN A 110 -4.29 12.34 7.05
N ASP A 111 -5.04 12.31 8.15
CA ASP A 111 -5.05 13.35 9.16
C ASP A 111 -4.19 12.94 10.37
N ASP A 112 -4.08 13.83 11.37
CA ASP A 112 -3.39 13.56 12.64
C ASP A 112 -4.29 12.85 13.67
N GLY A 113 -5.42 12.29 13.25
CA GLY A 113 -6.38 11.61 14.09
C GLY A 113 -5.87 10.28 14.67
N PRO A 114 -6.59 9.70 15.62
CA PRO A 114 -6.16 8.47 16.31
C PRO A 114 -6.06 7.25 15.39
N ASN A 115 -6.70 7.29 14.24
CA ASN A 115 -6.67 6.23 13.24
C ASN A 115 -5.70 6.51 12.07
N ALA A 116 -5.00 7.64 12.08
CA ALA A 116 -4.09 8.06 11.01
C ALA A 116 -3.10 6.97 10.58
N ARG A 117 -2.70 6.10 11.49
CA ARG A 117 -1.78 4.99 11.19
C ARG A 117 -2.40 3.88 10.32
N TYR A 118 -3.72 3.77 10.29
CA TYR A 118 -4.42 2.59 9.73
C TYR A 118 -5.28 2.90 8.50
N VAL A 119 -5.56 4.17 8.24
CA VAL A 119 -6.42 4.62 7.13
C VAL A 119 -5.86 5.87 6.47
N GLY A 120 -6.22 6.06 5.21
CA GLY A 120 -5.81 7.23 4.44
C GLY A 120 -4.42 7.11 3.84
N VAL A 121 -4.06 8.12 3.07
CA VAL A 121 -2.77 8.24 2.40
C VAL A 121 -2.09 9.55 2.76
N ALA A 122 -0.83 9.49 3.16
CA ALA A 122 -0.03 10.67 3.45
C ALA A 122 0.31 11.45 2.17
N ASP A 123 0.37 12.77 2.25
CA ASP A 123 0.63 13.64 1.10
C ASP A 123 1.91 13.27 0.35
N TRP A 124 2.96 12.99 1.08
CA TRP A 124 4.27 12.61 0.50
C TRP A 124 4.24 11.26 -0.26
N ALA A 125 3.27 10.38 0.02
CA ALA A 125 3.17 9.07 -0.65
C ALA A 125 2.47 9.13 -2.02
N ILE A 126 1.90 10.29 -2.38
CA ILE A 126 1.25 10.55 -3.66
C ILE A 126 1.63 11.93 -4.22
N ASP A 127 2.78 12.44 -3.81
CA ASP A 127 3.38 13.68 -4.31
C ASP A 127 3.88 13.50 -5.75
N THR A 128 3.48 14.38 -6.65
CA THR A 128 3.79 14.28 -8.08
C THR A 128 5.24 14.57 -8.40
N ASP A 129 5.89 15.47 -7.65
CA ASP A 129 7.28 15.85 -7.89
C ASP A 129 8.20 14.73 -7.41
N GLU A 130 7.90 14.14 -6.23
CA GLU A 130 8.61 12.97 -5.71
C GLU A 130 8.39 11.73 -6.60
N ALA A 131 7.20 11.56 -7.18
CA ALA A 131 6.91 10.50 -8.12
C ALA A 131 7.77 10.60 -9.39
N SER A 132 7.84 11.78 -9.99
CA SER A 132 8.69 12.04 -11.16
C SER A 132 10.16 11.84 -10.86
N ARG A 133 10.63 12.35 -9.70
CA ARG A 133 12.02 12.16 -9.26
C ARG A 133 12.37 10.68 -9.08
N LEU A 134 11.48 9.91 -8.45
CA LEU A 134 11.68 8.46 -8.29
C LEU A 134 11.78 7.74 -9.64
N TRP A 135 10.93 8.10 -10.59
CA TRP A 135 10.94 7.54 -11.93
C TRP A 135 12.29 7.79 -12.61
N GLU A 136 12.74 9.04 -12.65
CA GLU A 136 14.01 9.42 -13.26
C GLU A 136 15.22 8.69 -12.64
N GLU A 137 15.27 8.59 -11.31
CA GLU A 137 16.34 7.87 -10.62
C GLU A 137 16.29 6.36 -10.90
N THR A 138 15.09 5.81 -11.05
CA THR A 138 14.90 4.41 -11.42
C THR A 138 15.40 4.15 -12.84
N GLU A 139 15.03 4.99 -13.82
CA GLU A 139 15.53 4.88 -15.20
C GLU A 139 17.04 4.99 -15.29
N LYS A 140 17.65 5.94 -14.59
CA LYS A 140 19.12 6.08 -14.50
C LYS A 140 19.77 4.82 -13.94
N THR A 141 19.17 4.25 -12.89
CA THR A 141 19.68 3.02 -12.25
C THR A 141 19.59 1.83 -13.20
N LEU A 142 18.46 1.65 -13.90
CA LEU A 142 18.27 0.57 -14.86
C LEU A 142 19.17 0.73 -16.09
N ALA A 143 19.47 1.94 -16.52
CA ALA A 143 20.38 2.19 -17.64
C ALA A 143 21.86 1.85 -17.32
N LEU A 144 22.19 1.62 -16.04
CA LEU A 144 23.53 1.22 -15.59
C LEU A 144 23.71 -0.32 -15.50
N LEU A 145 22.62 -1.08 -15.66
CA LEU A 145 22.60 -2.56 -15.64
C LEU A 145 22.74 -3.15 -17.04
#